data_55f26d954cca22b8195d684296698513
#
_entry.id   55f26d954cca22b8195d684296698513
#
_cell.length_a   1.000
_cell.length_b   1.000
_cell.length_c   1.000
_cell.angle_alpha   90.00
_cell.angle_beta   90.00
_cell.angle_gamma   90.00
#
_symmetry.space_group_name_H-M   'P 1'
#
loop_
_entity.id
_entity.type
_entity.pdbx_description
1 polymer ?
#
loop_
_entity_poly.entity_id
_entity_poly.type
_entity_poly.pdbx_seq_one_letter_code
_entity_poly.pdbx_strand_id
1 'polypeptide(L)'
;MTLRRALITAATLALALPGAWASPGFASTSGPQEGGPATGFRDRWVQRGPYRIHAREQRGTGPTIVLMHGYPDNHHLYDRVVPHLRGRHVVVFDFLGWGNSDKPKGYDYTFENQKGDLDAVIAGLGLDRVVLVVHDASGPAGINWALEHPQQVAAIVALNTFYSLLPGAPPNPPEAIRLFSDPNFQRLTDHFAKSPREFRWLYDFQVGGFIRNADVRKKFVPLLYRQFEAKPSTLEAFLRLNVDLTPAVAANTQREPQLASFTAPVRTAFGELDPYLSPAQGRALAALFPNSEAVTVAGVGHFPQLDAPAEVAKLILTVPTTGA
;
A
#
# COMPACT_ATOMS: atom_id res chain seq x y z
N MET A 1 31.80 -12.51 -10.83
CA MET A 1 30.54 -12.89 -10.14
C MET A 1 29.43 -12.15 -10.85
N THR A 2 28.49 -12.84 -11.51
CA THR A 2 27.44 -12.19 -12.30
C THR A 2 26.43 -11.52 -11.35
N LEU A 3 25.90 -10.35 -11.73
CA LEU A 3 24.90 -9.56 -10.99
C LEU A 3 23.73 -10.44 -10.48
N ARG A 4 23.32 -11.43 -11.27
CA ARG A 4 22.33 -12.47 -10.87
C ARG A 4 22.70 -13.24 -9.61
N ARG A 5 23.98 -13.58 -9.42
CA ARG A 5 24.44 -14.30 -8.21
C ARG A 5 24.40 -13.39 -6.98
N ALA A 6 24.75 -12.12 -7.12
CA ALA A 6 24.70 -11.16 -6.01
C ALA A 6 23.24 -10.88 -5.57
N LEU A 7 22.30 -10.78 -6.51
CA LEU A 7 20.87 -10.60 -6.23
C LEU A 7 20.23 -11.84 -5.59
N ILE A 8 20.60 -13.05 -6.06
CA ILE A 8 20.14 -14.31 -5.46
C ILE A 8 20.69 -14.45 -4.03
N THR A 9 21.93 -14.03 -3.79
CA THR A 9 22.54 -14.08 -2.45
C THR A 9 21.88 -13.09 -1.49
N ALA A 10 21.54 -11.88 -1.94
CA ALA A 10 20.80 -10.90 -1.12
C ALA A 10 19.34 -11.37 -0.85
N ALA A 11 18.70 -11.98 -1.84
CA ALA A 11 17.34 -12.55 -1.70
C ALA A 11 17.31 -13.81 -0.82
N THR A 12 18.35 -14.65 -0.88
CA THR A 12 18.46 -15.86 -0.05
C THR A 12 18.84 -15.55 1.41
N LEU A 13 19.55 -14.47 1.70
CA LEU A 13 19.78 -14.03 3.09
C LEU A 13 18.49 -13.55 3.77
N ALA A 14 17.53 -12.99 3.02
CA ALA A 14 16.21 -12.61 3.54
C ALA A 14 15.26 -13.82 3.73
N LEU A 15 15.58 -15.00 3.16
CA LEU A 15 14.73 -16.20 3.16
C LEU A 15 15.27 -17.36 4.00
N ALA A 16 16.40 -17.18 4.71
CA ALA A 16 16.95 -18.22 5.58
C ALA A 16 16.22 -18.28 6.93
N LEU A 17 14.95 -18.67 6.90
CA LEU A 17 14.26 -19.22 8.07
C LEU A 17 14.18 -20.74 7.90
N PRO A 18 14.67 -21.54 8.88
CA PRO A 18 14.54 -22.99 8.83
C PRO A 18 13.12 -23.40 9.20
N GLY A 19 12.35 -23.85 8.24
CA GLY A 19 11.03 -24.39 8.47
C GLY A 19 10.50 -25.07 7.21
N ALA A 20 10.46 -26.41 7.22
CA ALA A 20 9.84 -27.21 6.16
C ALA A 20 8.35 -26.87 6.06
N TRP A 21 7.93 -26.37 4.93
CA TRP A 21 6.56 -25.96 4.66
C TRP A 21 5.74 -27.17 4.20
N ALA A 22 5.09 -27.84 5.17
CA ALA A 22 3.97 -28.71 4.86
C ALA A 22 2.72 -27.83 4.75
N SER A 23 2.09 -27.78 3.59
CA SER A 23 0.82 -27.08 3.37
C SER A 23 -0.30 -27.83 4.10
N PRO A 24 -1.03 -27.22 5.05
CA PRO A 24 -2.29 -27.77 5.47
C PRO A 24 -3.29 -27.59 4.31
N GLY A 25 -3.91 -28.66 3.87
CA GLY A 25 -4.98 -28.62 2.90
C GLY A 25 -6.18 -27.86 3.47
N PHE A 26 -6.42 -26.66 2.96
CA PHE A 26 -7.66 -25.95 3.23
C PHE A 26 -8.75 -26.50 2.31
N ALA A 27 -9.82 -27.01 2.92
CA ALA A 27 -11.04 -27.36 2.21
C ALA A 27 -11.56 -26.12 1.46
N SER A 28 -11.72 -26.26 0.15
CA SER A 28 -12.36 -25.25 -0.71
C SER A 28 -13.83 -25.13 -0.28
N THR A 29 -14.15 -24.13 0.52
CA THR A 29 -15.53 -23.66 0.60
C THR A 29 -15.78 -22.81 -0.64
N SER A 30 -16.72 -23.23 -1.47
CA SER A 30 -17.23 -22.47 -2.61
C SER A 30 -17.69 -21.08 -2.14
N GLY A 31 -16.81 -20.08 -2.28
CA GLY A 31 -17.16 -18.69 -2.03
C GLY A 31 -18.13 -18.17 -3.10
N PRO A 32 -18.82 -17.04 -2.85
CA PRO A 32 -19.70 -16.43 -3.83
C PRO A 32 -18.97 -16.20 -5.15
N GLN A 33 -19.63 -16.50 -6.27
CA GLN A 33 -19.13 -16.26 -7.64
C GLN A 33 -18.57 -14.84 -7.74
N GLU A 34 -17.35 -14.73 -8.27
CA GLU A 34 -16.70 -13.45 -8.56
C GLU A 34 -17.63 -12.63 -9.47
N GLY A 35 -18.24 -11.59 -8.91
CA GLY A 35 -19.04 -10.64 -9.66
C GLY A 35 -18.17 -9.95 -10.71
N GLY A 36 -18.72 -9.74 -11.91
CA GLY A 36 -18.13 -8.88 -12.94
C GLY A 36 -17.81 -7.47 -12.38
N PRO A 37 -17.26 -6.53 -13.21
CA PRO A 37 -16.79 -5.24 -12.77
C PRO A 37 -17.82 -4.59 -11.86
N ALA A 38 -17.38 -4.12 -10.67
CA ALA A 38 -18.26 -3.62 -9.63
C ALA A 38 -19.24 -2.58 -10.22
N THR A 39 -20.47 -3.00 -10.42
CA THR A 39 -21.53 -2.16 -10.94
C THR A 39 -21.82 -1.06 -9.91
N GLY A 40 -21.40 0.18 -10.19
CA GLY A 40 -21.61 1.31 -9.30
C GLY A 40 -20.43 2.28 -9.20
N PHE A 41 -19.23 1.86 -9.57
CA PHE A 41 -18.08 2.76 -9.65
C PHE A 41 -18.15 3.64 -10.90
N ARG A 42 -17.81 4.93 -10.69
CA ARG A 42 -17.62 5.93 -11.75
C ARG A 42 -16.19 6.42 -11.74
N ASP A 43 -15.55 6.50 -12.89
CA ASP A 43 -14.26 7.13 -13.02
C ASP A 43 -14.39 8.64 -12.76
N ARG A 44 -13.41 9.16 -12.05
CA ARG A 44 -13.25 10.57 -11.69
C ARG A 44 -11.85 11.02 -12.05
N TRP A 45 -11.73 12.26 -12.42
CA TRP A 45 -10.45 12.91 -12.64
C TRP A 45 -10.37 14.13 -11.73
N VAL A 46 -9.36 14.12 -10.86
CA VAL A 46 -9.13 15.18 -9.91
C VAL A 46 -7.92 16.01 -10.35
N GLN A 47 -8.05 17.33 -10.32
CA GLN A 47 -6.97 18.22 -10.69
C GLN A 47 -5.93 18.33 -9.57
N ARG A 48 -4.66 18.16 -9.90
CA ARG A 48 -3.51 18.33 -9.01
C ARG A 48 -2.48 19.25 -9.68
N GLY A 49 -2.59 20.58 -9.49
CA GLY A 49 -1.84 21.54 -10.28
C GLY A 49 -2.11 21.37 -11.78
N PRO A 50 -1.11 21.21 -12.65
CA PRO A 50 -1.31 20.97 -14.08
C PRO A 50 -1.67 19.52 -14.43
N TYR A 51 -1.66 18.59 -13.46
CA TYR A 51 -1.82 17.15 -13.67
C TYR A 51 -3.16 16.65 -13.15
N ARG A 52 -3.53 15.43 -13.56
CA ARG A 52 -4.79 14.80 -13.17
C ARG A 52 -4.54 13.48 -12.45
N ILE A 53 -5.25 13.30 -11.36
CA ILE A 53 -5.31 12.05 -10.59
C ILE A 53 -6.55 11.28 -11.03
N HIS A 54 -6.37 10.02 -11.37
CA HIS A 54 -7.48 9.08 -11.61
C HIS A 54 -8.01 8.56 -10.29
N ALA A 55 -9.31 8.63 -10.11
CA ALA A 55 -10.01 8.01 -9.00
C ALA A 55 -11.25 7.27 -9.51
N ARG A 56 -11.71 6.30 -8.73
CA ARG A 56 -12.99 5.61 -8.92
C ARG A 56 -13.84 5.80 -7.69
N GLU A 57 -15.07 6.26 -7.88
CA GLU A 57 -15.99 6.59 -6.81
C GLU A 57 -17.25 5.73 -6.87
N GLN A 58 -17.60 5.09 -5.76
CA GLN A 58 -18.89 4.49 -5.50
C GLN A 58 -19.61 5.31 -4.45
N ARG A 59 -20.72 5.94 -4.79
CA ARG A 59 -21.55 6.68 -3.82
C ARG A 59 -22.26 5.72 -2.87
N GLY A 60 -22.43 6.18 -1.62
CA GLY A 60 -23.07 5.41 -0.55
C GLY A 60 -23.22 6.22 0.71
N THR A 61 -23.37 5.56 1.85
CA THR A 61 -23.61 6.20 3.16
C THR A 61 -22.42 6.11 4.11
N GLY A 62 -22.40 6.98 5.12
CA GLY A 62 -21.35 7.06 6.14
C GLY A 62 -20.12 7.84 5.71
N PRO A 63 -19.08 7.92 6.55
CA PRO A 63 -17.82 8.51 6.20
C PRO A 63 -17.25 7.85 4.94
N THR A 64 -16.62 8.63 4.06
CA THR A 64 -16.04 8.08 2.82
C THR A 64 -14.85 7.20 3.12
N ILE A 65 -14.87 5.97 2.65
CA ILE A 65 -13.73 5.05 2.73
C ILE A 65 -12.78 5.38 1.57
N VAL A 66 -11.60 5.89 1.88
CA VAL A 66 -10.56 6.24 0.90
C VAL A 66 -9.50 5.14 0.92
N LEU A 67 -9.42 4.39 -0.17
CA LEU A 67 -8.53 3.24 -0.35
C LEU A 67 -7.26 3.67 -1.08
N MET A 68 -6.12 3.60 -0.41
CA MET A 68 -4.83 4.06 -0.88
C MET A 68 -3.92 2.87 -1.17
N HIS A 69 -3.47 2.76 -2.42
CA HIS A 69 -2.56 1.68 -2.82
C HIS A 69 -1.13 1.93 -2.31
N GLY A 70 -0.36 0.85 -2.21
CA GLY A 70 1.06 0.88 -1.84
C GLY A 70 1.99 0.91 -3.04
N TYR A 71 3.18 0.38 -2.83
CA TYR A 71 4.28 0.30 -3.75
C TYR A 71 4.63 -1.18 -4.03
N PRO A 72 4.74 -1.60 -5.28
CA PRO A 72 4.57 -0.86 -6.53
C PRO A 72 3.19 -1.11 -7.20
N ASP A 73 2.12 -0.75 -6.52
CA ASP A 73 0.74 -1.11 -6.83
C ASP A 73 -0.03 -0.02 -7.61
N ASN A 74 -1.34 -0.20 -7.73
CA ASN A 74 -2.33 0.74 -8.23
C ASN A 74 -3.73 0.39 -7.69
N HIS A 75 -4.76 1.14 -8.09
CA HIS A 75 -6.14 0.95 -7.61
C HIS A 75 -6.68 -0.48 -7.71
N HIS A 76 -6.19 -1.30 -8.63
CA HIS A 76 -6.61 -2.70 -8.77
C HIS A 76 -6.31 -3.58 -7.55
N LEU A 77 -5.43 -3.12 -6.64
CA LEU A 77 -5.17 -3.77 -5.37
C LEU A 77 -6.46 -4.02 -4.56
N TYR A 78 -7.44 -3.13 -4.71
CA TYR A 78 -8.69 -3.18 -3.95
C TYR A 78 -9.87 -3.81 -4.71
N ASP A 79 -9.69 -4.28 -5.95
CA ASP A 79 -10.79 -4.84 -6.76
C ASP A 79 -11.51 -6.00 -6.06
N ARG A 80 -10.82 -6.76 -5.19
CA ARG A 80 -11.42 -7.84 -4.41
C ARG A 80 -12.12 -7.38 -3.13
N VAL A 81 -11.70 -6.26 -2.55
CA VAL A 81 -12.26 -5.70 -1.30
C VAL A 81 -13.57 -4.95 -1.58
N VAL A 82 -13.58 -4.16 -2.64
CA VAL A 82 -14.67 -3.27 -3.01
C VAL A 82 -16.05 -3.96 -3.05
N PRO A 83 -16.22 -5.19 -3.61
CA PRO A 83 -17.52 -5.86 -3.60
C PRO A 83 -18.12 -6.10 -2.21
N HIS A 84 -17.27 -6.14 -1.17
CA HIS A 84 -17.69 -6.31 0.24
C HIS A 84 -18.02 -4.97 0.93
N LEU A 85 -17.79 -3.83 0.27
CA LEU A 85 -18.08 -2.47 0.78
C LEU A 85 -19.36 -1.87 0.16
N ARG A 86 -20.27 -2.71 -0.35
CA ARG A 86 -21.50 -2.25 -1.00
C ARG A 86 -22.35 -1.39 -0.06
N GLY A 87 -22.94 -0.33 -0.60
CA GLY A 87 -23.75 0.62 0.17
C GLY A 87 -22.95 1.69 0.93
N ARG A 88 -21.61 1.56 0.97
CA ARG A 88 -20.72 2.60 1.55
C ARG A 88 -20.25 3.56 0.46
N HIS A 89 -19.96 4.79 0.87
CA HIS A 89 -19.23 5.71 0.00
C HIS A 89 -17.76 5.30 -0.03
N VAL A 90 -17.26 4.95 -1.22
CA VAL A 90 -15.89 4.42 -1.41
C VAL A 90 -15.21 5.19 -2.53
N VAL A 91 -13.99 5.63 -2.26
CA VAL A 91 -13.08 6.20 -3.26
C VAL A 91 -11.79 5.36 -3.26
N VAL A 92 -11.36 4.94 -4.44
CA VAL A 92 -10.04 4.37 -4.66
C VAL A 92 -9.35 5.19 -5.74
N PHE A 93 -8.09 5.53 -5.59
CA PHE A 93 -7.40 6.38 -6.53
C PHE A 93 -5.95 5.91 -6.79
N ASP A 94 -5.38 6.36 -7.89
CA ASP A 94 -3.97 6.17 -8.23
C ASP A 94 -3.21 7.46 -7.90
N PHE A 95 -2.13 7.38 -7.14
CA PHE A 95 -1.23 8.53 -6.96
C PHE A 95 -0.65 8.99 -8.29
N LEU A 96 -0.20 10.25 -8.41
CA LEU A 96 0.55 10.70 -9.58
C LEU A 96 1.75 9.78 -9.83
N GLY A 97 1.96 9.44 -11.10
CA GLY A 97 3.00 8.48 -11.50
C GLY A 97 2.53 7.02 -11.52
N TRP A 98 1.35 6.71 -10.96
CA TRP A 98 0.86 5.33 -10.81
C TRP A 98 -0.45 5.10 -11.58
N GLY A 99 -0.74 3.82 -11.83
CA GLY A 99 -1.99 3.36 -12.42
C GLY A 99 -2.40 4.14 -13.66
N ASN A 100 -3.59 4.74 -13.61
CA ASN A 100 -4.17 5.55 -14.68
C ASN A 100 -3.93 7.06 -14.50
N SER A 101 -3.38 7.51 -13.36
CA SER A 101 -3.04 8.92 -13.15
C SER A 101 -1.95 9.41 -14.11
N ASP A 102 -1.88 10.72 -14.31
CA ASP A 102 -0.82 11.32 -15.10
C ASP A 102 0.56 10.96 -14.54
N LYS A 103 1.54 10.81 -15.44
CA LYS A 103 2.90 10.40 -15.11
C LYS A 103 3.89 11.44 -15.63
N PRO A 104 3.93 12.63 -14.99
CA PRO A 104 4.76 13.72 -15.46
C PRO A 104 6.25 13.40 -15.34
N LYS A 105 6.98 13.61 -16.43
CA LYS A 105 8.42 13.44 -16.46
C LYS A 105 9.11 14.50 -15.59
N GLY A 106 10.10 14.06 -14.82
CA GLY A 106 10.87 14.96 -13.96
C GLY A 106 10.11 15.46 -12.72
N TYR A 107 8.94 14.89 -12.43
CA TYR A 107 8.18 15.20 -11.22
C TYR A 107 8.87 14.61 -9.99
N ASP A 108 8.80 15.30 -8.87
CA ASP A 108 9.31 14.84 -7.59
C ASP A 108 8.33 13.84 -6.97
N TYR A 109 8.53 12.58 -7.28
CA TYR A 109 7.74 11.48 -6.70
C TYR A 109 8.22 11.18 -5.27
N THR A 110 7.71 11.94 -4.30
CA THR A 110 8.04 11.84 -2.88
C THR A 110 6.80 11.48 -2.06
N PHE A 111 6.97 11.02 -0.83
CA PHE A 111 5.86 10.78 0.10
C PHE A 111 5.12 12.07 0.46
N GLU A 112 5.82 13.21 0.48
CA GLU A 112 5.18 14.52 0.68
C GLU A 112 4.28 14.89 -0.49
N ASN A 113 4.68 14.61 -1.73
CA ASN A 113 3.83 14.81 -2.90
C ASN A 113 2.66 13.83 -2.94
N GLN A 114 2.83 12.58 -2.50
CA GLN A 114 1.71 11.64 -2.32
C GLN A 114 0.70 12.15 -1.28
N LYS A 115 1.16 12.79 -0.18
CA LYS A 115 0.26 13.46 0.77
C LYS A 115 -0.55 14.56 0.08
N GLY A 116 0.09 15.37 -0.75
CA GLY A 116 -0.58 16.38 -1.56
C GLY A 116 -1.55 15.82 -2.61
N ASP A 117 -1.29 14.61 -3.13
CA ASP A 117 -2.22 13.92 -4.03
C ASP A 117 -3.49 13.50 -3.28
N LEU A 118 -3.34 12.95 -2.06
CA LEU A 118 -4.48 12.64 -1.19
C LEU A 118 -5.30 13.88 -0.88
N ASP A 119 -4.63 14.98 -0.52
CA ASP A 119 -5.29 16.26 -0.24
C ASP A 119 -6.11 16.74 -1.45
N ALA A 120 -5.54 16.69 -2.65
CA ALA A 120 -6.23 17.03 -3.88
C ALA A 120 -7.46 16.13 -4.15
N VAL A 121 -7.36 14.83 -3.88
CA VAL A 121 -8.48 13.90 -4.04
C VAL A 121 -9.60 14.23 -3.06
N ILE A 122 -9.29 14.46 -1.80
CA ILE A 122 -10.28 14.80 -0.77
C ILE A 122 -10.99 16.11 -1.10
N ALA A 123 -10.23 17.16 -1.41
CA ALA A 123 -10.77 18.45 -1.77
C ALA A 123 -11.55 18.42 -3.11
N GLY A 124 -10.97 17.79 -4.14
CA GLY A 124 -11.54 17.77 -5.49
C GLY A 124 -12.83 16.92 -5.60
N LEU A 125 -13.04 15.96 -4.72
CA LEU A 125 -14.27 15.18 -4.64
C LEU A 125 -15.23 15.68 -3.55
N GLY A 126 -14.86 16.71 -2.78
CA GLY A 126 -15.67 17.28 -1.71
C GLY A 126 -15.94 16.27 -0.59
N LEU A 127 -14.90 15.58 -0.12
CA LEU A 127 -15.01 14.58 0.93
C LEU A 127 -14.86 15.26 2.29
N ASP A 128 -15.94 15.34 3.05
CA ASP A 128 -15.95 16.04 4.34
C ASP A 128 -15.26 15.23 5.44
N ARG A 129 -15.52 13.91 5.46
CA ARG A 129 -15.07 13.03 6.52
C ARG A 129 -14.70 11.64 5.99
N VAL A 130 -13.50 11.18 6.32
CA VAL A 130 -12.91 10.00 5.68
C VAL A 130 -12.46 8.93 6.68
N VAL A 131 -12.62 7.66 6.29
CA VAL A 131 -11.86 6.53 6.82
C VAL A 131 -10.70 6.29 5.86
N LEU A 132 -9.48 6.59 6.28
CA LEU A 132 -8.29 6.34 5.47
C LEU A 132 -7.88 4.87 5.58
N VAL A 133 -7.79 4.18 4.46
CA VAL A 133 -7.25 2.82 4.38
C VAL A 133 -5.91 2.91 3.65
N VAL A 134 -4.84 2.79 4.43
CA VAL A 134 -3.46 2.88 3.89
C VAL A 134 -2.85 1.49 3.80
N HIS A 135 -2.00 1.28 2.78
CA HIS A 135 -1.25 0.06 2.59
C HIS A 135 0.18 0.38 2.16
N ASP A 136 1.16 -0.33 2.73
CA ASP A 136 2.58 -0.25 2.37
C ASP A 136 3.06 1.22 2.31
N ALA A 137 3.54 1.69 1.16
CA ALA A 137 4.09 3.03 0.98
C ALA A 137 3.06 4.17 1.09
N SER A 138 1.77 3.91 1.15
CA SER A 138 0.79 4.98 1.40
C SER A 138 0.63 5.36 2.89
N GLY A 139 1.21 4.58 3.81
CA GLY A 139 1.15 4.88 5.24
C GLY A 139 1.73 6.25 5.59
N PRO A 140 2.97 6.58 5.22
CA PRO A 140 3.55 7.90 5.49
C PRO A 140 2.69 9.06 4.99
N ALA A 141 2.20 8.99 3.75
CA ALA A 141 1.36 10.03 3.16
C ALA A 141 0.01 10.18 3.89
N GLY A 142 -0.69 9.05 4.13
CA GLY A 142 -2.01 9.05 4.77
C GLY A 142 -1.95 9.47 6.24
N ILE A 143 -0.97 8.99 7.01
CA ILE A 143 -0.80 9.34 8.43
C ILE A 143 -0.41 10.82 8.56
N ASN A 144 0.54 11.32 7.74
CA ASN A 144 0.91 12.74 7.77
C ASN A 144 -0.26 13.65 7.41
N TRP A 145 -1.06 13.28 6.40
CA TRP A 145 -2.27 14.03 6.07
C TRP A 145 -3.27 14.02 7.23
N ALA A 146 -3.46 12.86 7.88
CA ALA A 146 -4.36 12.75 9.03
C ALA A 146 -3.94 13.62 10.21
N LEU A 147 -2.64 13.74 10.49
CA LEU A 147 -2.12 14.64 11.52
C LEU A 147 -2.37 16.12 11.21
N GLU A 148 -2.35 16.49 9.93
CA GLU A 148 -2.61 17.86 9.47
C GLU A 148 -4.12 18.20 9.40
N HIS A 149 -4.98 17.17 9.23
CA HIS A 149 -6.43 17.30 9.07
C HIS A 149 -7.24 16.41 10.06
N PRO A 150 -6.93 16.42 11.38
CA PRO A 150 -7.51 15.44 12.32
C PRO A 150 -9.02 15.50 12.42
N GLN A 151 -9.64 16.67 12.13
CA GLN A 151 -11.10 16.84 12.18
C GLN A 151 -11.81 16.17 10.98
N GLN A 152 -11.10 15.93 9.88
CA GLN A 152 -11.66 15.26 8.70
C GLN A 152 -11.47 13.74 8.74
N VAL A 153 -10.73 13.21 9.72
CA VAL A 153 -10.50 11.77 9.84
C VAL A 153 -11.48 11.12 10.79
N ALA A 154 -12.28 10.20 10.27
CA ALA A 154 -13.18 9.38 11.08
C ALA A 154 -12.42 8.19 11.72
N ALA A 155 -11.50 7.58 11.00
CA ALA A 155 -10.64 6.51 11.45
C ALA A 155 -9.48 6.27 10.46
N ILE A 156 -8.44 5.54 10.89
CA ILE A 156 -7.40 4.99 10.01
C ILE A 156 -7.42 3.46 10.11
N VAL A 157 -7.35 2.77 8.95
CA VAL A 157 -7.06 1.34 8.86
C VAL A 157 -5.73 1.18 8.13
N ALA A 158 -4.72 0.72 8.85
CA ALA A 158 -3.35 0.58 8.35
C ALA A 158 -3.06 -0.90 8.06
N LEU A 159 -2.98 -1.24 6.77
CA LEU A 159 -2.76 -2.60 6.28
C LEU A 159 -1.29 -2.75 5.87
N ASN A 160 -0.55 -3.66 6.51
CA ASN A 160 0.84 -3.97 6.15
C ASN A 160 1.61 -2.72 5.66
N THR A 161 1.74 -1.73 6.53
CA THR A 161 2.35 -0.42 6.22
C THR A 161 3.45 -0.05 7.20
N PHE A 162 4.11 1.05 6.94
CA PHE A 162 5.13 1.63 7.81
C PHE A 162 4.89 3.13 7.98
N TYR A 163 5.58 3.72 8.96
CA TYR A 163 5.57 5.16 9.18
C TYR A 163 6.97 5.70 9.47
N SER A 164 7.65 5.12 10.44
CA SER A 164 8.92 5.57 11.02
C SER A 164 9.84 4.39 11.34
N LEU A 165 11.04 4.68 11.84
CA LEU A 165 11.96 3.67 12.37
C LEU A 165 11.49 3.26 13.77
N LEU A 166 10.76 2.16 13.88
CA LEU A 166 10.19 1.69 15.13
C LEU A 166 11.25 0.98 15.99
N PRO A 167 11.50 1.42 17.24
CA PRO A 167 12.44 0.76 18.15
C PRO A 167 12.04 -0.70 18.39
N GLY A 168 13.02 -1.61 18.36
CA GLY A 168 12.81 -3.03 18.65
C GLY A 168 12.05 -3.83 17.57
N ALA A 169 11.62 -3.19 16.50
CA ALA A 169 11.10 -3.85 15.31
C ALA A 169 12.26 -4.23 14.35
N PRO A 170 12.06 -5.25 13.47
CA PRO A 170 13.00 -5.51 12.39
C PRO A 170 13.28 -4.25 11.58
N PRO A 171 14.47 -4.11 10.93
CA PRO A 171 14.79 -2.93 10.14
C PRO A 171 13.68 -2.64 9.13
N ASN A 172 13.16 -1.44 9.15
CA ASN A 172 12.19 -0.95 8.19
C ASN A 172 12.74 0.34 7.57
N PRO A 173 12.91 0.43 6.27
CA PRO A 173 12.61 -0.62 5.28
C PRO A 173 13.60 -1.80 5.34
N PRO A 174 13.17 -3.00 4.91
CA PRO A 174 14.06 -4.15 4.78
C PRO A 174 15.29 -3.83 3.92
N GLU A 175 16.42 -4.45 4.23
CA GLU A 175 17.69 -4.15 3.55
C GLU A 175 17.59 -4.29 2.02
N ALA A 176 16.84 -5.28 1.53
CA ALA A 176 16.63 -5.46 0.10
C ALA A 176 15.95 -4.25 -0.59
N ILE A 177 15.06 -3.54 0.11
CA ILE A 177 14.40 -2.33 -0.40
C ILE A 177 15.32 -1.13 -0.26
N ARG A 178 16.09 -1.05 0.84
CA ARG A 178 17.08 0.01 1.06
C ARG A 178 18.15 0.07 -0.06
N LEU A 179 18.47 -1.07 -0.68
CA LEU A 179 19.40 -1.11 -1.80
C LEU A 179 18.96 -0.22 -2.98
N PHE A 180 17.67 -0.04 -3.20
CA PHE A 180 17.16 0.84 -4.27
C PHE A 180 17.20 2.31 -3.89
N SER A 181 17.20 2.63 -2.59
CA SER A 181 17.27 4.01 -2.09
C SER A 181 18.69 4.48 -1.78
N ASP A 182 19.68 3.57 -1.80
CA ASP A 182 21.08 3.90 -1.53
C ASP A 182 21.77 4.42 -2.81
N PRO A 183 22.32 5.66 -2.79
CA PRO A 183 23.05 6.23 -3.92
C PRO A 183 24.21 5.37 -4.43
N ASN A 184 24.82 4.55 -3.55
CA ASN A 184 25.88 3.63 -3.94
C ASN A 184 25.40 2.51 -4.89
N PHE A 185 24.11 2.24 -4.93
CA PHE A 185 23.48 1.26 -5.81
C PHE A 185 22.80 1.88 -7.05
N GLN A 186 23.09 3.15 -7.38
CA GLN A 186 22.53 3.82 -8.56
C GLN A 186 22.71 3.01 -9.85
N ARG A 187 23.82 2.28 -9.99
CA ARG A 187 24.08 1.40 -11.15
C ARG A 187 23.04 0.27 -11.27
N LEU A 188 22.55 -0.25 -10.13
CA LEU A 188 21.52 -1.29 -10.12
C LEU A 188 20.18 -0.71 -10.57
N THR A 189 19.84 0.45 -10.06
CA THR A 189 18.65 1.21 -10.44
C THR A 189 18.65 1.52 -11.95
N ASP A 190 19.77 2.04 -12.47
CA ASP A 190 19.95 2.33 -13.90
C ASP A 190 19.87 1.07 -14.76
N HIS A 191 20.36 -0.06 -14.24
CA HIS A 191 20.31 -1.34 -14.93
C HIS A 191 18.86 -1.81 -15.12
N PHE A 192 18.06 -1.80 -14.06
CA PHE A 192 16.63 -2.17 -14.13
C PHE A 192 15.82 -1.20 -15.00
N ALA A 193 16.16 0.09 -14.98
CA ALA A 193 15.55 1.09 -15.85
C ALA A 193 15.75 0.80 -17.35
N LYS A 194 16.86 0.14 -17.70
CA LYS A 194 17.25 -0.20 -19.07
C LYS A 194 16.94 -1.64 -19.47
N SER A 195 16.54 -2.49 -18.54
CA SER A 195 16.32 -3.93 -18.73
C SER A 195 14.92 -4.37 -18.35
N PRO A 196 13.87 -4.10 -19.19
CA PRO A 196 12.47 -4.40 -18.86
C PRO A 196 12.22 -5.86 -18.46
N ARG A 197 12.96 -6.79 -19.06
CA ARG A 197 12.84 -8.23 -18.75
C ARG A 197 13.31 -8.55 -17.32
N GLU A 198 14.40 -7.94 -16.90
CA GLU A 198 14.96 -8.17 -15.57
C GLU A 198 14.15 -7.41 -14.51
N PHE A 199 13.64 -6.21 -14.86
CA PHE A 199 12.70 -5.49 -14.02
C PHE A 199 11.42 -6.30 -13.83
N ARG A 200 10.87 -6.93 -14.87
CA ARG A 200 9.70 -7.80 -14.78
C ARG A 200 9.96 -8.99 -13.85
N TRP A 201 11.13 -9.60 -13.92
CA TRP A 201 11.51 -10.69 -13.04
C TRP A 201 11.58 -10.21 -11.56
N LEU A 202 12.17 -9.04 -11.32
CA LEU A 202 12.22 -8.44 -9.98
C LEU A 202 10.82 -8.17 -9.43
N TYR A 203 9.96 -7.61 -10.26
CA TYR A 203 8.56 -7.33 -9.90
C TYR A 203 7.78 -8.61 -9.54
N ASP A 204 7.89 -9.64 -10.38
CA ASP A 204 7.24 -10.93 -10.14
C ASP A 204 7.74 -11.56 -8.83
N PHE A 205 9.00 -11.35 -8.48
CA PHE A 205 9.57 -11.77 -7.21
C PHE A 205 9.02 -10.95 -6.04
N GLN A 206 9.05 -9.62 -6.11
CA GLN A 206 8.64 -8.72 -5.02
C GLN A 206 7.14 -8.70 -4.78
N VAL A 207 6.32 -8.79 -5.81
CA VAL A 207 4.86 -8.74 -5.71
C VAL A 207 4.28 -10.15 -5.78
N GLY A 208 4.62 -10.89 -6.84
CA GLY A 208 4.07 -12.21 -7.08
C GLY A 208 4.43 -13.22 -5.99
N GLY A 209 5.64 -13.13 -5.43
CA GLY A 209 6.10 -14.02 -4.35
C GLY A 209 5.32 -13.87 -3.04
N PHE A 210 4.64 -12.74 -2.82
CA PHE A 210 3.97 -12.42 -1.56
C PHE A 210 2.45 -12.46 -1.62
N ILE A 211 1.86 -12.75 -2.77
CA ILE A 211 0.45 -13.13 -2.91
C ILE A 211 0.34 -14.64 -2.69
N ARG A 212 -0.33 -15.05 -1.62
CA ARG A 212 -0.37 -16.47 -1.19
C ARG A 212 -1.23 -17.33 -2.12
N ASN A 213 -2.37 -16.85 -2.56
CA ASN A 213 -3.26 -17.57 -3.44
C ASN A 213 -2.73 -17.54 -4.89
N ALA A 214 -2.43 -18.71 -5.46
CA ALA A 214 -1.83 -18.83 -6.78
C ALA A 214 -2.74 -18.32 -7.92
N ASP A 215 -4.05 -18.56 -7.84
CA ASP A 215 -5.01 -18.10 -8.86
C ASP A 215 -5.16 -16.58 -8.81
N VAL A 216 -5.21 -16.02 -7.60
CA VAL A 216 -5.19 -14.56 -7.38
C VAL A 216 -3.92 -13.96 -7.95
N ARG A 217 -2.77 -14.53 -7.64
CA ARG A 217 -1.48 -14.09 -8.17
C ARG A 217 -1.44 -14.08 -9.69
N LYS A 218 -1.88 -15.18 -10.33
CA LYS A 218 -1.95 -15.30 -11.79
C LYS A 218 -2.81 -14.21 -12.43
N LYS A 219 -3.89 -13.81 -11.77
CA LYS A 219 -4.84 -12.79 -12.26
C LYS A 219 -4.33 -11.36 -11.98
N PHE A 220 -3.87 -11.08 -10.76
CA PHE A 220 -3.62 -9.71 -10.32
C PHE A 220 -2.21 -9.19 -10.61
N VAL A 221 -1.18 -10.04 -10.60
CA VAL A 221 0.18 -9.58 -10.93
C VAL A 221 0.25 -8.92 -12.32
N PRO A 222 -0.36 -9.46 -13.39
CA PRO A 222 -0.40 -8.77 -14.69
C PRO A 222 -1.16 -7.43 -14.65
N LEU A 223 -2.26 -7.34 -13.89
CA LEU A 223 -3.02 -6.09 -13.76
C LEU A 223 -2.22 -4.99 -13.06
N LEU A 224 -1.55 -5.34 -11.97
CA LEU A 224 -0.70 -4.41 -11.24
C LEU A 224 0.53 -4.02 -12.06
N TYR A 225 1.12 -4.95 -12.81
CA TYR A 225 2.32 -4.69 -13.63
C TYR A 225 2.05 -3.83 -14.87
N ARG A 226 0.83 -3.85 -15.44
CA ARG A 226 0.50 -3.15 -16.70
C ARG A 226 0.92 -1.68 -16.75
N GLN A 227 0.93 -1.00 -15.61
CA GLN A 227 1.35 0.40 -15.49
C GLN A 227 2.82 0.63 -15.89
N PHE A 228 3.68 -0.39 -15.77
CA PHE A 228 5.09 -0.32 -16.20
C PHE A 228 5.26 -0.51 -17.71
N GLU A 229 4.31 -1.18 -18.35
CA GLU A 229 4.27 -1.37 -19.82
C GLU A 229 3.57 -0.20 -20.53
N ALA A 230 2.84 0.63 -19.78
CA ALA A 230 2.14 1.80 -20.31
C ALA A 230 3.10 2.88 -20.83
N LYS A 231 2.58 3.80 -21.62
CA LYS A 231 3.32 4.97 -22.11
C LYS A 231 2.51 6.24 -21.78
N PRO A 232 3.01 7.09 -20.91
CA PRO A 232 4.26 6.97 -20.13
C PRO A 232 4.21 5.84 -19.08
N SER A 233 5.38 5.29 -18.76
CA SER A 233 5.56 4.21 -17.78
C SER A 233 5.62 4.76 -16.35
N THR A 234 5.19 3.94 -15.39
CA THR A 234 5.32 4.20 -13.94
C THR A 234 6.77 4.07 -13.44
N LEU A 235 7.71 3.60 -14.27
CA LEU A 235 9.06 3.28 -13.83
C LEU A 235 9.80 4.47 -13.19
N GLU A 236 9.59 5.69 -13.67
CA GLU A 236 10.21 6.89 -13.06
C GLU A 236 9.67 7.13 -11.65
N ALA A 237 8.36 7.01 -11.44
CA ALA A 237 7.75 7.13 -10.12
C ALA A 237 8.26 6.04 -9.16
N PHE A 238 8.36 4.81 -9.65
CA PHE A 238 8.93 3.68 -8.91
C PHE A 238 10.34 3.99 -8.40
N LEU A 239 11.23 4.43 -9.27
CA LEU A 239 12.62 4.68 -8.92
C LEU A 239 12.77 5.86 -7.95
N ARG A 240 12.06 6.96 -8.18
CA ARG A 240 12.15 8.17 -7.36
C ARG A 240 11.56 8.00 -5.98
N LEU A 241 10.40 7.34 -5.86
CA LEU A 241 9.79 7.09 -4.55
C LEU A 241 10.69 6.21 -3.67
N ASN A 242 11.40 5.25 -4.26
CA ASN A 242 12.40 4.48 -3.52
C ASN A 242 13.53 5.32 -2.95
N VAL A 243 14.03 6.32 -3.71
CA VAL A 243 15.06 7.23 -3.22
C VAL A 243 14.57 8.05 -2.03
N ASP A 244 13.30 8.46 -2.04
CA ASP A 244 12.70 9.23 -0.96
C ASP A 244 12.37 8.40 0.32
N LEU A 245 12.35 7.07 0.23
CA LEU A 245 11.89 6.20 1.31
C LEU A 245 12.68 6.41 2.61
N THR A 246 14.01 6.35 2.57
CA THR A 246 14.85 6.48 3.77
C THR A 246 14.76 7.88 4.39
N PRO A 247 14.87 8.98 3.63
CA PRO A 247 14.64 10.33 4.15
C PRO A 247 13.25 10.51 4.77
N ALA A 248 12.19 10.03 4.12
CA ALA A 248 10.82 10.17 4.61
C ALA A 248 10.59 9.41 5.93
N VAL A 249 11.08 8.18 6.04
CA VAL A 249 11.00 7.39 7.29
C VAL A 249 11.77 8.06 8.42
N ALA A 250 12.96 8.61 8.14
CA ALA A 250 13.73 9.34 9.14
C ALA A 250 13.02 10.64 9.59
N ALA A 251 12.42 11.39 8.67
CA ALA A 251 11.63 12.57 8.99
C ALA A 251 10.41 12.23 9.84
N ASN A 252 9.70 11.14 9.50
CA ASN A 252 8.55 10.68 10.27
C ASN A 252 8.92 10.20 11.69
N THR A 253 10.12 9.67 11.90
CA THR A 253 10.61 9.33 13.24
C THR A 253 10.64 10.56 14.16
N GLN A 254 10.96 11.73 13.62
CA GLN A 254 10.90 12.99 14.39
C GLN A 254 9.45 13.45 14.67
N ARG A 255 8.48 12.97 13.91
CA ARG A 255 7.05 13.29 14.06
C ARG A 255 6.29 12.30 14.96
N GLU A 256 6.88 11.17 15.36
CA GLU A 256 6.23 10.17 16.23
C GLU A 256 5.52 10.77 17.45
N PRO A 257 6.09 11.75 18.19
CA PRO A 257 5.40 12.35 19.33
C PRO A 257 4.04 12.97 18.98
N GLN A 258 3.82 13.39 17.74
CA GLN A 258 2.55 13.96 17.30
C GLN A 258 1.44 12.90 17.23
N LEU A 259 1.78 11.61 17.01
CA LEU A 259 0.82 10.51 16.94
C LEU A 259 0.09 10.31 18.26
N ALA A 260 0.74 10.60 19.39
CA ALA A 260 0.15 10.51 20.72
C ALA A 260 -1.02 11.50 20.96
N SER A 261 -1.13 12.55 20.15
CA SER A 261 -2.26 13.50 20.20
C SER A 261 -3.37 13.20 19.19
N PHE A 262 -3.19 12.21 18.32
CA PHE A 262 -4.19 11.83 17.32
C PHE A 262 -5.27 10.95 17.93
N THR A 263 -6.47 11.49 18.11
CA THR A 263 -7.56 10.85 18.87
C THR A 263 -8.55 10.01 18.06
N ALA A 264 -8.56 10.15 16.72
CA ALA A 264 -9.40 9.28 15.91
C ALA A 264 -8.91 7.82 15.99
N PRO A 265 -9.83 6.83 15.95
CA PRO A 265 -9.46 5.42 16.05
C PRO A 265 -8.51 4.97 14.95
N VAL A 266 -7.52 4.15 15.32
CA VAL A 266 -6.54 3.56 14.40
C VAL A 266 -6.57 2.05 14.56
N ARG A 267 -6.74 1.34 13.45
CA ARG A 267 -6.60 -0.12 13.41
C ARG A 267 -5.43 -0.48 12.53
N THR A 268 -4.43 -1.16 13.08
CA THR A 268 -3.39 -1.80 12.26
C THR A 268 -3.79 -3.25 12.02
N ALA A 269 -3.68 -3.73 10.77
CA ALA A 269 -3.99 -5.10 10.41
C ALA A 269 -2.92 -5.65 9.47
N PHE A 270 -2.09 -6.57 10.00
CA PHE A 270 -0.89 -7.06 9.33
C PHE A 270 -0.98 -8.55 9.08
N GLY A 271 -0.63 -8.97 7.87
CA GLY A 271 -0.55 -10.37 7.51
C GLY A 271 0.50 -11.11 8.34
N GLU A 272 0.11 -12.28 8.88
CA GLU A 272 0.97 -13.13 9.70
C GLU A 272 2.27 -13.52 9.00
N LEU A 273 2.19 -13.70 7.67
CA LEU A 273 3.27 -14.23 6.82
C LEU A 273 3.94 -13.16 5.98
N ASP A 274 3.78 -11.88 6.31
CA ASP A 274 4.43 -10.79 5.60
C ASP A 274 5.94 -10.81 5.90
N PRO A 275 6.79 -10.97 4.88
CA PRO A 275 8.24 -10.99 5.07
C PRO A 275 8.85 -9.59 5.18
N TYR A 276 8.11 -8.54 4.79
CA TYR A 276 8.58 -7.15 4.83
C TYR A 276 8.14 -6.43 6.09
N LEU A 277 6.86 -6.58 6.44
CA LEU A 277 6.19 -5.82 7.48
C LEU A 277 5.47 -6.79 8.43
N SER A 278 6.19 -7.21 9.48
CA SER A 278 5.70 -8.23 10.39
C SER A 278 4.54 -7.74 11.29
N PRO A 279 3.73 -8.65 11.87
CA PRO A 279 2.74 -8.26 12.88
C PRO A 279 3.34 -7.54 14.09
N ALA A 280 4.61 -7.76 14.42
CA ALA A 280 5.30 -7.03 15.47
C ALA A 280 5.45 -5.54 15.14
N GLN A 281 5.74 -5.20 13.87
CA GLN A 281 5.77 -3.82 13.40
C GLN A 281 4.37 -3.20 13.44
N GLY A 282 3.34 -3.96 13.09
CA GLY A 282 1.94 -3.51 13.21
C GLY A 282 1.55 -3.16 14.64
N ARG A 283 1.94 -3.97 15.62
CA ARG A 283 1.75 -3.68 17.04
C ARG A 283 2.55 -2.46 17.51
N ALA A 284 3.80 -2.34 17.08
CA ALA A 284 4.63 -1.20 17.41
C ALA A 284 4.07 0.11 16.82
N LEU A 285 3.58 0.09 15.58
CA LEU A 285 2.90 1.24 14.98
C LEU A 285 1.62 1.60 15.74
N ALA A 286 0.78 0.62 16.07
CA ALA A 286 -0.44 0.85 16.85
C ALA A 286 -0.13 1.52 18.22
N ALA A 287 0.92 1.08 18.88
CA ALA A 287 1.31 1.60 20.20
C ALA A 287 1.68 3.10 20.21
N LEU A 288 1.93 3.71 19.05
CA LEU A 288 2.18 5.15 18.94
C LEU A 288 0.88 5.98 19.02
N PHE A 289 -0.29 5.36 18.87
CA PHE A 289 -1.59 6.04 18.88
C PHE A 289 -2.38 5.74 20.16
N PRO A 290 -3.00 6.74 20.79
CA PRO A 290 -3.72 6.56 22.07
C PRO A 290 -4.99 5.71 21.92
N ASN A 291 -5.63 5.70 20.76
CA ASN A 291 -6.86 4.97 20.48
C ASN A 291 -6.65 4.00 19.33
N SER A 292 -5.99 2.88 19.61
CA SER A 292 -5.59 1.95 18.57
C SER A 292 -5.86 0.48 18.91
N GLU A 293 -5.98 -0.32 17.86
CA GLU A 293 -6.08 -1.78 17.91
C GLU A 293 -5.12 -2.40 16.91
N ALA A 294 -4.39 -3.44 17.30
CA ALA A 294 -3.51 -4.20 16.41
C ALA A 294 -4.09 -5.60 16.14
N VAL A 295 -4.29 -5.93 14.86
CA VAL A 295 -4.82 -7.20 14.39
C VAL A 295 -3.76 -7.93 13.56
N THR A 296 -3.62 -9.23 13.78
CA THR A 296 -2.86 -10.12 12.89
C THR A 296 -3.84 -10.89 12.01
N VAL A 297 -3.68 -10.80 10.68
CA VAL A 297 -4.50 -11.55 9.72
C VAL A 297 -3.82 -12.89 9.44
N ALA A 298 -4.41 -13.98 9.93
CA ALA A 298 -3.81 -15.31 9.88
C ALA A 298 -3.68 -15.85 8.45
N GLY A 299 -2.57 -16.50 8.13
CA GLY A 299 -2.30 -17.16 6.84
C GLY A 299 -2.10 -16.20 5.65
N VAL A 300 -2.04 -14.90 5.89
CA VAL A 300 -1.97 -13.84 4.88
C VAL A 300 -0.56 -13.26 4.81
N GLY A 301 -0.11 -12.92 3.61
CA GLY A 301 1.17 -12.26 3.36
C GLY A 301 1.05 -10.73 3.33
N HIS A 302 1.86 -10.13 2.48
CA HIS A 302 1.95 -8.67 2.34
C HIS A 302 0.70 -8.02 1.74
N PHE A 303 -0.13 -8.77 1.01
CA PHE A 303 -1.31 -8.27 0.28
C PHE A 303 -2.63 -8.81 0.86
N PRO A 304 -3.04 -8.40 2.09
CA PRO A 304 -4.28 -8.87 2.68
C PRO A 304 -5.52 -8.54 1.83
N GLN A 305 -5.49 -7.46 1.07
CA GLN A 305 -6.55 -7.05 0.13
C GLN A 305 -6.80 -8.11 -0.95
N LEU A 306 -5.75 -8.83 -1.35
CA LEU A 306 -5.83 -9.86 -2.37
C LEU A 306 -6.09 -11.25 -1.77
N ASP A 307 -5.46 -11.57 -0.65
CA ASP A 307 -5.53 -12.90 -0.05
C ASP A 307 -6.76 -13.10 0.86
N ALA A 308 -7.20 -12.06 1.58
CA ALA A 308 -8.33 -12.11 2.52
C ALA A 308 -9.28 -10.88 2.38
N PRO A 309 -9.85 -10.62 1.19
CA PRO A 309 -10.59 -9.38 0.92
C PRO A 309 -11.83 -9.18 1.81
N ALA A 310 -12.53 -10.26 2.15
CA ALA A 310 -13.71 -10.18 3.03
C ALA A 310 -13.31 -9.79 4.46
N GLU A 311 -12.19 -10.32 4.97
CA GLU A 311 -11.69 -9.95 6.30
C GLU A 311 -11.20 -8.50 6.32
N VAL A 312 -10.48 -8.06 5.28
CA VAL A 312 -10.08 -6.64 5.14
C VAL A 312 -11.32 -5.73 5.13
N ALA A 313 -12.34 -6.07 4.35
CA ALA A 313 -13.59 -5.29 4.33
C ALA A 313 -14.27 -5.26 5.70
N LYS A 314 -14.32 -6.38 6.42
CA LYS A 314 -14.84 -6.45 7.79
C LYS A 314 -14.05 -5.53 8.73
N LEU A 315 -12.72 -5.56 8.68
CA LEU A 315 -11.86 -4.69 9.49
C LEU A 315 -12.12 -3.20 9.20
N ILE A 316 -12.34 -2.83 7.94
CA ILE A 316 -12.70 -1.47 7.53
C ILE A 316 -14.08 -1.08 8.05
N LEU A 317 -15.08 -1.96 7.90
CA LEU A 317 -16.47 -1.68 8.27
C LEU A 317 -16.71 -1.63 9.78
N THR A 318 -15.87 -2.29 10.58
CA THR A 318 -15.99 -2.41 12.02
C THR A 318 -15.02 -1.53 12.82
N VAL A 319 -14.13 -0.78 12.15
CA VAL A 319 -13.31 0.21 12.86
C VAL A 319 -14.24 1.24 13.50
N PRO A 320 -14.08 1.55 14.80
CA PRO A 320 -14.83 2.64 15.39
C PRO A 320 -14.60 3.94 14.63
N THR A 321 -15.62 4.80 14.54
CA THR A 321 -15.49 6.11 13.90
C THR A 321 -15.84 7.21 14.86
N THR A 322 -15.06 8.29 14.92
CA THR A 322 -15.41 9.45 15.73
C THR A 322 -16.64 10.15 15.14
N GLY A 323 -17.59 10.62 15.99
CA GLY A 323 -18.75 11.44 15.59
C GLY A 323 -19.79 10.69 14.72
N ALA A 324 -20.00 9.41 15.00
CA ALA A 324 -21.18 8.70 14.53
C ALA A 324 -22.38 9.02 15.43
#